data_e25a667fd56990743568c498560790b7
#
_entry.id   e25a667fd56990743568c498560790b7
#
_cell.length_a   1.000
_cell.length_b   1.000
_cell.length_c   1.000
_cell.angle_alpha   90.00
_cell.angle_beta   90.00
_cell.angle_gamma   90.00
#
_symmetry.space_group_name_H-M   'P 1'
#
loop_
_entity.id
_entity.type
_entity.pdbx_description
1 polymer ?
#
loop_
_entity_poly.entity_id
_entity_poly.type
_entity_poly.pdbx_seq_one_letter_code
_entity_poly.pdbx_strand_id
1 'polypeptide(L)'
;MADISPETRLNEGLERLSTDLSDWTEEDNYYRGEHERPFAPEGVNKEYKALQEMAVAPWIRLTVRAPVQRLRVDGFRTDSRSDVDRNVWLNVWKANRLESLQRIPYVDGLVHGRGVVSVSPRARKRNSPKVSPESPRDVYVGYWDDDPFTPQWGVKRWETVERDLGQVVTRTVEHAVVYTLTDFYRYKRTPGGQWTPETSGANVLGRVPFVEFRPEADSLGRTLSMIRPLFPMQRAIDTMRFDLLLAAQFSAYRQRVITGYDPVMRDADGNVLWRKNPDGSLYLDNSGQPQPVLSNPGRPGVDRMLAFPGADTKVFDLDESNLSNYVTVIKMLVQQLAAISQVPPQYLLGDMANLSGDALAAAESTLASLVNDLKYEFGAAWEEVIRLADIASGGTGESLASEVVWGDGEAKSFAQIVDGIVKLIQVGFPRRAAFGMIPGATQVKVDSWMQMAQDEAASPYVYNLENTVGDDAA
;
A
#
# COMPACT_ATOMS: atom_id res chain seq x y z
N MET A 1 -20.28 2.52 37.25
CA MET A 1 -19.31 1.54 36.76
C MET A 1 -18.12 1.58 37.67
N ALA A 2 -17.54 0.42 38.08
CA ALA A 2 -16.32 0.40 38.89
C ALA A 2 -15.21 1.04 38.04
N ASP A 3 -14.44 1.93 38.67
CA ASP A 3 -13.34 2.61 37.98
C ASP A 3 -12.25 1.55 37.70
N ILE A 4 -12.09 1.18 36.43
CA ILE A 4 -11.11 0.18 35.98
C ILE A 4 -9.71 0.77 36.19
N SER A 5 -8.84 0.03 36.93
CA SER A 5 -7.49 0.52 37.24
C SER A 5 -6.68 0.80 35.94
N PRO A 6 -5.78 1.77 35.96
CA PRO A 6 -4.89 2.05 34.83
C PRO A 6 -4.04 0.85 34.38
N GLU A 7 -3.66 -0.01 35.34
CA GLU A 7 -2.90 -1.23 35.06
C GLU A 7 -3.75 -2.29 34.35
N THR A 8 -5.03 -2.40 34.70
CA THR A 8 -5.97 -3.28 33.99
C THR A 8 -6.15 -2.82 32.54
N ARG A 9 -6.34 -1.51 32.31
CA ARG A 9 -6.42 -0.94 30.96
C ARG A 9 -5.12 -1.14 30.16
N LEU A 10 -3.95 -0.99 30.80
CA LEU A 10 -2.67 -1.28 30.17
C LEU A 10 -2.60 -2.72 29.68
N ASN A 11 -2.90 -3.68 30.56
CA ASN A 11 -2.82 -5.10 30.23
C ASN A 11 -3.82 -5.48 29.13
N GLU A 12 -5.07 -5.00 29.23
CA GLU A 12 -6.09 -5.21 28.21
C GLU A 12 -5.65 -4.66 26.84
N GLY A 13 -5.18 -3.41 26.80
CA GLY A 13 -4.74 -2.79 25.55
C GLY A 13 -3.56 -3.53 24.93
N LEU A 14 -2.58 -3.96 25.71
CA LEU A 14 -1.43 -4.72 25.23
C LEU A 14 -1.81 -6.14 24.77
N GLU A 15 -2.77 -6.79 25.45
CA GLU A 15 -3.30 -8.08 25.03
C GLU A 15 -4.02 -7.98 23.67
N ARG A 16 -4.87 -6.97 23.50
CA ARG A 16 -5.53 -6.70 22.22
C ARG A 16 -4.52 -6.49 21.09
N LEU A 17 -3.50 -5.64 21.31
CA LEU A 17 -2.44 -5.41 20.32
C LEU A 17 -1.66 -6.68 19.99
N SER A 18 -1.48 -7.60 20.93
CA SER A 18 -0.79 -8.87 20.68
C SER A 18 -1.68 -9.89 19.93
N THR A 19 -2.98 -9.88 20.18
CA THR A 19 -3.95 -10.77 19.50
C THR A 19 -4.03 -10.47 18.00
N ASP A 20 -4.06 -9.20 17.64
CA ASP A 20 -4.19 -8.76 16.24
C ASP A 20 -2.85 -8.82 15.47
N LEU A 21 -1.73 -9.06 16.14
CA LEU A 21 -0.40 -8.94 15.53
C LEU A 21 -0.15 -9.92 14.39
N SER A 22 -0.68 -11.16 14.48
CA SER A 22 -0.54 -12.16 13.42
C SER A 22 -1.24 -11.71 12.13
N ASP A 23 -2.45 -11.20 12.27
CA ASP A 23 -3.28 -10.73 11.17
C ASP A 23 -2.63 -9.53 10.48
N TRP A 24 -2.16 -8.57 11.25
CA TRP A 24 -1.45 -7.41 10.70
C TRP A 24 -0.12 -7.76 10.04
N THR A 25 0.55 -8.81 10.51
CA THR A 25 1.77 -9.29 9.87
C THR A 25 1.47 -9.92 8.51
N GLU A 26 0.40 -10.70 8.40
CA GLU A 26 -0.05 -11.26 7.13
C GLU A 26 -0.46 -10.14 6.15
N GLU A 27 -1.24 -9.17 6.60
CA GLU A 27 -1.66 -8.00 5.81
C GLU A 27 -0.46 -7.21 5.26
N ASP A 28 0.53 -6.92 6.10
CA ASP A 28 1.77 -6.27 5.67
C ASP A 28 2.51 -7.10 4.61
N ASN A 29 2.61 -8.41 4.80
CA ASN A 29 3.29 -9.28 3.86
C ASN A 29 2.60 -9.24 2.48
N TYR A 30 1.25 -9.26 2.46
CA TYR A 30 0.50 -9.11 1.21
C TYR A 30 0.69 -7.73 0.57
N TYR A 31 0.65 -6.68 1.37
CA TYR A 31 0.86 -5.32 0.87
C TYR A 31 2.27 -5.10 0.33
N ARG A 32 3.30 -5.74 0.92
CA ARG A 32 4.70 -5.64 0.50
C ARG A 32 5.08 -6.61 -0.62
N GLY A 33 4.28 -7.66 -0.86
CA GLY A 33 4.61 -8.76 -1.76
C GLY A 33 5.60 -9.75 -1.14
N GLU A 34 5.57 -9.88 0.17
CA GLU A 34 6.39 -10.78 0.98
C GLU A 34 5.56 -11.96 1.54
N HIS A 35 4.32 -12.13 1.04
CA HIS A 35 3.41 -13.19 1.43
C HIS A 35 3.89 -14.57 0.93
N GLU A 36 3.18 -15.62 1.38
CA GLU A 36 3.51 -17.00 1.07
C GLU A 36 3.60 -17.25 -0.44
N ARG A 37 4.68 -17.93 -0.84
CA ARG A 37 4.94 -18.28 -2.24
C ARG A 37 3.98 -19.36 -2.72
N PRO A 38 3.71 -19.45 -4.05
CA PRO A 38 2.94 -20.53 -4.62
C PRO A 38 3.51 -21.90 -4.24
N PHE A 39 2.63 -22.88 -4.04
CA PHE A 39 3.05 -24.24 -3.70
C PHE A 39 3.94 -24.82 -4.80
N ALA A 40 5.04 -25.46 -4.40
CA ALA A 40 5.82 -26.32 -5.27
C ALA A 40 6.02 -27.68 -4.60
N PRO A 41 5.98 -28.80 -5.36
CA PRO A 41 6.21 -30.14 -4.80
C PRO A 41 7.56 -30.26 -4.10
N GLU A 42 7.65 -31.10 -3.07
CA GLU A 42 8.91 -31.39 -2.40
C GLU A 42 9.94 -32.02 -3.37
N GLY A 43 11.20 -31.65 -3.24
CA GLY A 43 12.29 -32.14 -4.11
C GLY A 43 12.56 -31.30 -5.34
N VAL A 44 11.92 -30.17 -5.48
CA VAL A 44 12.09 -29.22 -6.58
C VAL A 44 13.47 -28.54 -6.49
N ASN A 45 14.20 -28.52 -7.62
CA ASN A 45 15.52 -27.90 -7.75
C ASN A 45 15.52 -26.41 -7.37
N LYS A 46 16.71 -25.85 -7.07
CA LYS A 46 16.91 -24.42 -6.77
C LYS A 46 16.35 -23.49 -7.84
N GLU A 47 16.35 -23.91 -9.10
CA GLU A 47 15.81 -23.16 -10.24
C GLU A 47 14.28 -22.89 -10.10
N TYR A 48 13.52 -23.87 -9.63
CA TYR A 48 12.08 -23.69 -9.40
C TYR A 48 11.78 -22.75 -8.23
N LYS A 49 12.65 -22.71 -7.23
CA LYS A 49 12.50 -21.74 -6.12
C LYS A 49 12.66 -20.30 -6.62
N ALA A 50 13.56 -20.06 -7.57
CA ALA A 50 13.68 -18.77 -8.22
C ALA A 50 12.43 -18.40 -9.02
N LEU A 51 11.78 -19.37 -9.70
CA LEU A 51 10.52 -19.14 -10.41
C LEU A 51 9.36 -18.81 -9.43
N GLN A 52 9.32 -19.46 -8.26
CA GLN A 52 8.33 -19.12 -7.22
C GLN A 52 8.50 -17.65 -6.75
N GLU A 53 9.74 -17.19 -6.54
CA GLU A 53 10.01 -15.80 -6.17
C GLU A 53 9.59 -14.82 -7.28
N MET A 54 9.83 -15.17 -8.53
CA MET A 54 9.42 -14.34 -9.69
C MET A 54 7.91 -14.33 -9.91
N ALA A 55 7.21 -15.36 -9.45
CA ALA A 55 5.75 -15.46 -9.60
C ALA A 55 4.99 -14.48 -8.69
N VAL A 56 5.53 -14.18 -7.51
CA VAL A 56 4.88 -13.25 -6.58
C VAL A 56 4.94 -11.82 -7.12
N ALA A 57 3.78 -11.16 -7.15
CA ALA A 57 3.67 -9.75 -7.52
C ALA A 57 2.65 -9.04 -6.63
N PRO A 58 2.97 -7.85 -6.08
CA PRO A 58 2.14 -7.17 -5.10
C PRO A 58 0.95 -6.42 -5.76
N TRP A 59 0.00 -7.12 -6.37
CA TRP A 59 -1.19 -6.53 -6.98
C TRP A 59 -2.03 -5.78 -5.94
N ILE A 60 -2.17 -6.33 -4.75
CA ILE A 60 -2.87 -5.70 -3.61
C ILE A 60 -2.30 -4.31 -3.29
N ARG A 61 -1.00 -4.11 -3.42
CA ARG A 61 -0.40 -2.78 -3.21
C ARG A 61 -0.97 -1.72 -4.15
N LEU A 62 -1.30 -2.09 -5.38
CA LEU A 62 -1.90 -1.16 -6.34
C LEU A 62 -3.32 -0.80 -5.95
N THR A 63 -4.10 -1.76 -5.41
CA THR A 63 -5.47 -1.50 -4.96
C THR A 63 -5.54 -0.52 -3.79
N VAL A 64 -4.54 -0.52 -2.91
CA VAL A 64 -4.41 0.46 -1.82
C VAL A 64 -3.90 1.81 -2.35
N ARG A 65 -2.89 1.80 -3.22
CA ARG A 65 -2.27 3.04 -3.68
C ARG A 65 -3.16 3.88 -4.58
N ALA A 66 -4.00 3.26 -5.39
CA ALA A 66 -4.89 3.96 -6.30
C ALA A 66 -5.85 4.95 -5.59
N PRO A 67 -6.61 4.57 -4.56
CA PRO A 67 -7.42 5.51 -3.80
C PRO A 67 -6.57 6.49 -2.96
N VAL A 68 -5.49 6.03 -2.30
CA VAL A 68 -4.64 6.88 -1.44
C VAL A 68 -4.00 8.04 -2.21
N GLN A 69 -3.64 7.85 -3.48
CA GLN A 69 -3.09 8.92 -4.30
C GLN A 69 -4.08 10.07 -4.57
N ARG A 70 -5.38 9.79 -4.45
CA ARG A 70 -6.47 10.77 -4.64
C ARG A 70 -6.93 11.41 -3.33
N LEU A 71 -6.46 10.92 -2.19
CA LEU A 71 -6.74 11.46 -0.86
C LEU A 71 -5.64 12.48 -0.49
N ARG A 72 -5.95 13.75 -0.72
CA ARG A 72 -5.05 14.84 -0.35
C ARG A 72 -5.84 15.98 0.28
N VAL A 73 -5.48 16.36 1.48
CA VAL A 73 -6.02 17.54 2.14
C VAL A 73 -5.29 18.77 1.64
N ASP A 74 -6.04 19.73 1.12
CA ASP A 74 -5.53 21.02 0.60
C ASP A 74 -5.84 22.19 1.54
N GLY A 75 -6.70 22.01 2.53
CA GLY A 75 -7.04 23.05 3.51
C GLY A 75 -8.08 22.62 4.51
N PHE A 76 -8.43 23.54 5.38
CA PHE A 76 -9.50 23.42 6.35
C PHE A 76 -10.36 24.68 6.28
N ARG A 77 -11.67 24.54 6.40
CA ARG A 77 -12.60 25.63 6.60
C ARG A 77 -13.13 25.55 8.01
N THR A 78 -12.95 26.60 8.78
CA THR A 78 -13.55 26.73 10.09
C THR A 78 -14.75 27.68 9.98
N ASP A 79 -15.70 27.57 10.89
CA ASP A 79 -16.89 28.41 10.93
C ASP A 79 -16.54 29.90 11.25
N SER A 80 -15.32 30.13 11.64
CA SER A 80 -14.78 31.45 11.94
C SER A 80 -13.77 31.90 10.85
N ARG A 81 -13.47 33.14 10.81
CA ARG A 81 -12.62 33.93 9.93
C ARG A 81 -11.45 33.19 9.26
N SER A 82 -11.12 33.62 8.04
CA SER A 82 -9.97 33.16 7.22
C SER A 82 -8.62 33.09 7.94
N ASP A 83 -8.43 33.87 9.00
CA ASP A 83 -7.21 33.87 9.79
C ASP A 83 -7.03 32.60 10.63
N VAL A 84 -8.13 31.99 11.11
CA VAL A 84 -8.10 30.74 11.86
C VAL A 84 -7.73 29.59 10.93
N ASP A 85 -8.31 29.54 9.74
CA ASP A 85 -8.00 28.53 8.72
C ASP A 85 -6.50 28.54 8.36
N ARG A 86 -5.97 29.76 8.16
CA ARG A 86 -4.54 29.96 7.88
C ARG A 86 -3.68 29.53 9.05
N ASN A 87 -4.11 29.79 10.29
CA ASN A 87 -3.38 29.43 11.49
C ASN A 87 -3.31 27.91 11.68
N VAL A 88 -4.44 27.20 11.49
CA VAL A 88 -4.50 25.71 11.48
C VAL A 88 -3.55 25.16 10.43
N TRP A 89 -3.59 25.70 9.21
CA TRP A 89 -2.73 25.22 8.12
C TRP A 89 -1.24 25.41 8.42
N LEU A 90 -0.83 26.56 8.95
CA LEU A 90 0.58 26.84 9.21
C LEU A 90 1.11 26.17 10.49
N ASN A 91 0.36 26.28 11.60
CA ASN A 91 0.84 25.88 12.92
C ASN A 91 0.53 24.43 13.29
N VAL A 92 -0.46 23.81 12.65
CA VAL A 92 -0.78 22.39 12.85
C VAL A 92 -0.30 21.59 11.66
N TRP A 93 -0.82 21.85 10.46
CA TRP A 93 -0.58 21.03 9.29
C TRP A 93 0.87 21.07 8.81
N LYS A 94 1.36 22.22 8.41
CA LYS A 94 2.74 22.38 7.91
C LYS A 94 3.80 22.17 8.99
N ALA A 95 3.55 22.66 10.20
CA ALA A 95 4.48 22.53 11.32
C ALA A 95 4.75 21.05 11.70
N ASN A 96 3.82 20.16 11.41
CA ASN A 96 3.94 18.70 11.62
C ASN A 96 4.22 17.93 10.33
N ARG A 97 4.47 18.58 9.19
CA ARG A 97 4.76 17.96 7.90
C ARG A 97 3.63 17.06 7.40
N LEU A 98 2.37 17.35 7.77
CA LEU A 98 1.23 16.52 7.42
C LEU A 98 0.94 16.52 5.91
N GLU A 99 1.45 17.48 5.15
CA GLU A 99 1.39 17.45 3.68
C GLU A 99 1.98 16.14 3.10
N SER A 100 3.04 15.62 3.72
CA SER A 100 3.66 14.34 3.31
C SER A 100 3.22 13.15 4.16
N LEU A 101 2.98 13.36 5.46
CA LEU A 101 2.70 12.29 6.42
C LEU A 101 1.23 11.85 6.42
N GLN A 102 0.30 12.66 5.88
CA GLN A 102 -1.12 12.31 5.82
C GLN A 102 -1.42 10.96 5.14
N ARG A 103 -0.53 10.51 4.26
CA ARG A 103 -0.71 9.23 3.56
C ARG A 103 -0.55 8.00 4.46
N ILE A 104 0.19 8.14 5.57
CA ILE A 104 0.47 7.01 6.46
C ILE A 104 -0.82 6.46 7.06
N PRO A 105 -1.66 7.26 7.78
CA PRO A 105 -2.89 6.74 8.35
C PRO A 105 -3.89 6.25 7.29
N TYR A 106 -3.85 6.76 6.05
CA TYR A 106 -4.70 6.24 4.98
C TYR A 106 -4.27 4.84 4.54
N VAL A 107 -2.95 4.62 4.33
CA VAL A 107 -2.43 3.29 3.97
C VAL A 107 -2.71 2.30 5.09
N ASP A 108 -2.40 2.67 6.34
CA ASP A 108 -2.62 1.81 7.50
C ASP A 108 -4.12 1.51 7.67
N GLY A 109 -4.99 2.51 7.45
CA GLY A 109 -6.44 2.34 7.46
C GLY A 109 -6.92 1.30 6.45
N LEU A 110 -6.49 1.39 5.19
CA LEU A 110 -6.89 0.46 4.14
C LEU A 110 -6.28 -0.95 4.34
N VAL A 111 -5.03 -1.03 4.83
CA VAL A 111 -4.32 -2.30 5.03
C VAL A 111 -4.81 -3.02 6.29
N HIS A 112 -4.89 -2.33 7.42
CA HIS A 112 -5.18 -2.91 8.74
C HIS A 112 -6.60 -2.62 9.25
N GLY A 113 -7.44 -1.97 8.45
CA GLY A 113 -8.77 -1.49 8.88
C GLY A 113 -8.72 -0.26 9.77
N ARG A 114 -7.55 0.18 10.23
CA ARG A 114 -7.38 1.39 11.03
C ARG A 114 -6.01 2.02 10.86
N GLY A 115 -5.96 3.31 10.65
CA GLY A 115 -4.77 4.14 10.80
C GLY A 115 -4.89 4.96 12.08
N VAL A 116 -3.79 5.42 12.65
CA VAL A 116 -3.82 6.15 13.94
C VAL A 116 -3.01 7.43 13.83
N VAL A 117 -3.56 8.52 14.36
CA VAL A 117 -2.87 9.79 14.53
C VAL A 117 -2.94 10.22 16.00
N SER A 118 -1.81 10.57 16.58
CA SER A 118 -1.74 11.10 17.93
C SER A 118 -1.60 12.61 17.96
N VAL A 119 -2.22 13.26 18.94
CA VAL A 119 -2.10 14.68 19.20
C VAL A 119 -1.60 14.91 20.62
N SER A 120 -0.59 15.76 20.80
CA SER A 120 -0.07 16.11 22.12
C SER A 120 0.42 17.55 22.20
N PRO A 121 0.32 18.19 23.38
CA PRO A 121 0.89 19.54 23.58
C PRO A 121 2.41 19.53 23.40
N ARG A 122 2.98 20.63 22.91
CA ARG A 122 4.43 20.87 22.93
C ARG A 122 4.80 21.87 24.01
N ALA A 123 5.64 21.48 24.95
CA ALA A 123 6.07 22.32 26.06
C ALA A 123 6.73 23.63 25.63
N ARG A 124 7.47 23.64 24.51
CA ARG A 124 8.23 24.80 23.98
C ARG A 124 7.51 25.61 22.91
N LYS A 125 6.39 25.13 22.36
CA LYS A 125 5.63 25.79 21.28
C LYS A 125 4.14 25.53 21.49
N ARG A 126 3.53 26.23 22.44
CA ARG A 126 2.11 26.09 22.77
C ARG A 126 1.17 26.20 21.56
N ASN A 127 1.44 27.10 20.63
CA ASN A 127 0.60 27.31 19.44
C ASN A 127 0.84 26.29 18.30
N SER A 128 1.69 25.29 18.52
CA SER A 128 2.00 24.27 17.51
C SER A 128 2.07 22.91 18.20
N PRO A 129 0.94 22.24 18.41
CA PRO A 129 0.88 20.92 19.01
C PRO A 129 1.62 19.88 18.15
N LYS A 130 2.05 18.80 18.75
CA LYS A 130 2.61 17.67 17.99
C LYS A 130 1.46 16.81 17.48
N VAL A 131 1.39 16.66 16.17
CA VAL A 131 0.51 15.70 15.48
C VAL A 131 1.39 14.69 14.77
N SER A 132 1.20 13.41 15.04
CA SER A 132 2.06 12.35 14.52
C SER A 132 1.24 11.14 14.11
N PRO A 133 1.39 10.62 12.89
CA PRO A 133 0.95 9.27 12.58
C PRO A 133 1.64 8.27 13.50
N GLU A 134 0.90 7.28 13.96
CA GLU A 134 1.37 6.22 14.84
C GLU A 134 1.07 4.86 14.20
N SER A 135 1.89 3.88 14.49
CA SER A 135 1.62 2.51 14.04
C SER A 135 0.36 1.96 14.72
N PRO A 136 -0.60 1.39 13.98
CA PRO A 136 -1.76 0.73 14.57
C PRO A 136 -1.38 -0.47 15.45
N ARG A 137 -0.15 -0.99 15.31
CA ARG A 137 0.40 -2.07 16.14
C ARG A 137 0.86 -1.62 17.53
N ASP A 138 1.04 -0.32 17.70
CA ASP A 138 1.58 0.27 18.92
C ASP A 138 0.55 1.09 19.69
N VAL A 139 -0.63 1.30 19.12
CA VAL A 139 -1.70 2.09 19.74
C VAL A 139 -3.00 1.29 19.74
N TYR A 140 -3.63 1.21 20.90
CA TYR A 140 -4.98 0.68 21.09
C TYR A 140 -5.90 1.77 21.62
N VAL A 141 -7.11 1.86 21.07
CA VAL A 141 -8.17 2.78 21.51
C VAL A 141 -9.32 1.93 22.02
N GLY A 142 -9.70 2.13 23.28
CA GLY A 142 -10.89 1.53 23.89
C GLY A 142 -12.06 2.49 23.81
N TYR A 143 -13.23 1.95 23.50
CA TYR A 143 -14.47 2.67 23.31
C TYR A 143 -15.44 2.41 24.46
N TRP A 144 -16.51 3.18 24.52
CA TRP A 144 -17.61 2.89 25.44
C TRP A 144 -18.36 1.64 25.00
N ASP A 145 -18.82 0.84 25.94
CA ASP A 145 -19.56 -0.40 25.63
C ASP A 145 -20.90 -0.13 24.91
N ASP A 146 -21.52 1.01 25.21
CA ASP A 146 -22.78 1.47 24.62
C ASP A 146 -22.59 2.43 23.42
N ASP A 147 -21.36 2.89 23.16
CA ASP A 147 -21.01 3.73 22.02
C ASP A 147 -19.63 3.33 21.44
N PRO A 148 -19.61 2.44 20.45
CA PRO A 148 -18.36 1.93 19.85
C PRO A 148 -17.64 2.95 18.95
N PHE A 149 -18.13 4.20 18.91
CA PHE A 149 -17.55 5.27 18.11
C PHE A 149 -16.91 6.37 18.97
N THR A 150 -17.24 6.44 20.25
CA THR A 150 -16.66 7.43 21.16
C THR A 150 -15.52 6.83 22.00
N PRO A 151 -14.25 7.30 21.82
CA PRO A 151 -13.13 6.83 22.61
C PRO A 151 -13.26 7.11 24.09
N GLN A 152 -13.02 6.10 24.94
CA GLN A 152 -13.02 6.20 26.40
C GLN A 152 -11.63 6.26 26.97
N TRP A 153 -10.70 5.48 26.45
CA TRP A 153 -9.30 5.40 26.89
C TRP A 153 -8.41 4.93 25.73
N GLY A 154 -7.10 5.00 25.91
CA GLY A 154 -6.17 4.51 24.89
C GLY A 154 -4.81 4.16 25.48
N VAL A 155 -4.12 3.21 24.86
CA VAL A 155 -2.77 2.79 25.20
C VAL A 155 -1.86 2.98 24.00
N LYS A 156 -0.66 3.49 24.25
CA LYS A 156 0.44 3.51 23.29
C LYS A 156 1.66 2.85 23.91
N ARG A 157 2.33 1.99 23.15
CA ARG A 157 3.64 1.43 23.49
C ARG A 157 4.70 1.91 22.52
N TRP A 158 5.96 1.96 22.96
CA TRP A 158 7.14 2.21 22.12
C TRP A 158 8.38 1.70 22.83
N GLU A 159 9.47 1.57 22.07
CA GLU A 159 10.78 1.16 22.59
C GLU A 159 11.79 2.29 22.45
N THR A 160 12.71 2.36 23.43
CA THR A 160 13.87 3.22 23.36
C THR A 160 15.13 2.41 23.62
N VAL A 161 16.21 2.80 22.95
CA VAL A 161 17.53 2.20 23.16
C VAL A 161 18.36 3.18 23.98
N GLU A 162 18.60 2.86 25.24
CA GLU A 162 19.50 3.62 26.11
C GLU A 162 20.95 3.22 25.80
N ARG A 163 21.78 4.22 25.49
CA ARG A 163 23.21 4.05 25.29
C ARG A 163 23.93 4.63 26.49
N ASP A 164 24.66 3.79 27.20
CA ASP A 164 25.54 4.27 28.28
C ASP A 164 26.79 4.92 27.67
N LEU A 165 27.03 6.19 28.04
CA LEU A 165 28.17 7.00 27.57
C LEU A 165 29.48 6.47 28.15
N GLY A 166 29.95 5.32 27.73
CA GLY A 166 31.20 4.71 28.19
C GLY A 166 31.24 3.19 28.11
N GLN A 167 30.12 2.54 27.87
CA GLN A 167 30.05 1.09 27.65
C GLN A 167 29.24 0.76 26.39
N VAL A 168 29.66 -0.26 25.66
CA VAL A 168 29.00 -0.76 24.42
C VAL A 168 27.65 -1.45 24.73
N VAL A 169 27.10 -1.29 25.93
CA VAL A 169 25.84 -1.93 26.34
C VAL A 169 24.68 -1.05 25.92
N THR A 170 23.99 -1.47 24.89
CA THR A 170 22.68 -0.93 24.50
C THR A 170 21.62 -1.69 25.28
N ARG A 171 20.86 -0.98 26.13
CA ARG A 171 19.72 -1.55 26.83
C ARG A 171 18.44 -1.08 26.17
N THR A 172 17.63 -2.01 25.68
CA THR A 172 16.27 -1.72 25.23
C THR A 172 15.37 -1.52 26.43
N VAL A 173 14.60 -0.43 26.44
CA VAL A 173 13.57 -0.15 27.44
C VAL A 173 12.24 0.00 26.69
N GLU A 174 11.27 -0.80 27.11
CA GLU A 174 9.90 -0.69 26.62
C GLU A 174 9.13 0.31 27.49
N HIS A 175 8.38 1.17 26.84
CA HIS A 175 7.52 2.18 27.45
C HIS A 175 6.08 1.94 27.04
N ALA A 176 5.16 2.28 27.92
CA ALA A 176 3.75 2.37 27.62
C ALA A 176 3.13 3.58 28.29
N VAL A 177 2.07 4.10 27.70
CA VAL A 177 1.26 5.15 28.31
C VAL A 177 -0.21 4.81 28.13
N VAL A 178 -0.97 4.90 29.21
CA VAL A 178 -2.42 4.81 29.24
C VAL A 178 -2.97 6.21 29.35
N TYR A 179 -3.91 6.57 28.48
CA TYR A 179 -4.69 7.79 28.54
C TYR A 179 -6.14 7.47 28.88
N THR A 180 -6.66 8.17 29.86
CA THR A 180 -8.09 8.29 30.14
C THR A 180 -8.56 9.69 29.72
N LEU A 181 -9.82 10.00 29.89
CA LEU A 181 -10.33 11.35 29.62
C LEU A 181 -9.70 12.40 30.55
N THR A 182 -9.38 12.02 31.79
CA THR A 182 -8.90 12.92 32.85
C THR A 182 -7.40 12.85 33.10
N ASP A 183 -6.79 11.68 32.90
CA ASP A 183 -5.43 11.42 33.34
C ASP A 183 -4.61 10.64 32.32
N PHE A 184 -3.29 10.67 32.49
CA PHE A 184 -2.37 9.76 31.82
C PHE A 184 -1.46 9.06 32.82
N TYR A 185 -1.06 7.81 32.48
CA TYR A 185 -0.19 6.96 33.31
C TYR A 185 0.90 6.37 32.42
N ARG A 186 2.16 6.68 32.71
CA ARG A 186 3.32 6.12 32.00
C ARG A 186 3.92 4.97 32.76
N TYR A 187 4.29 3.95 32.01
CA TYR A 187 4.94 2.75 32.50
C TYR A 187 6.20 2.47 31.70
N LYS A 188 7.15 1.80 32.34
CA LYS A 188 8.34 1.28 31.68
C LYS A 188 8.65 -0.14 32.15
N ARG A 189 9.33 -0.90 31.31
CA ARG A 189 9.89 -2.20 31.64
C ARG A 189 11.13 -2.50 30.82
N THR A 190 11.96 -3.44 31.30
CA THR A 190 12.92 -4.14 30.44
C THR A 190 12.21 -5.25 29.69
N PRO A 191 12.65 -5.64 28.48
CA PRO A 191 12.05 -6.73 27.74
C PRO A 191 11.87 -8.00 28.60
N GLY A 192 10.63 -8.52 28.62
CA GLY A 192 10.28 -9.66 29.46
C GLY A 192 10.07 -9.39 30.97
N GLY A 193 10.29 -8.15 31.44
CA GLY A 193 10.06 -7.75 32.83
C GLY A 193 8.61 -7.31 33.06
N GLN A 194 8.33 -6.97 34.33
CA GLN A 194 7.04 -6.40 34.74
C GLN A 194 6.98 -4.90 34.45
N TRP A 195 5.79 -4.40 34.11
CA TRP A 195 5.54 -2.97 33.96
C TRP A 195 5.65 -2.26 35.31
N THR A 196 6.45 -1.21 35.37
CA THR A 196 6.61 -0.35 36.57
C THR A 196 6.11 1.04 36.27
N PRO A 197 5.31 1.66 37.12
CA PRO A 197 4.90 3.06 36.97
C PRO A 197 6.12 3.99 36.90
N GLU A 198 6.07 4.96 35.97
CA GLU A 198 7.13 5.96 35.81
C GLU A 198 6.63 7.36 36.17
N THR A 199 5.51 7.75 35.66
CA THR A 199 4.93 9.10 35.83
C THR A 199 3.42 9.07 35.54
N SER A 200 2.68 9.92 36.23
CA SER A 200 1.26 10.16 35.95
C SER A 200 0.95 11.66 36.02
N GLY A 201 -0.15 12.07 35.45
CA GLY A 201 -0.60 13.44 35.51
C GLY A 201 -1.96 13.64 34.82
N ALA A 202 -2.46 14.86 34.90
CA ALA A 202 -3.73 15.20 34.26
C ALA A 202 -3.60 15.21 32.73
N ASN A 203 -4.61 14.65 32.06
CA ASN A 203 -4.76 14.73 30.62
C ASN A 203 -5.39 16.08 30.25
N VAL A 204 -4.56 17.01 29.86
CA VAL A 204 -4.98 18.39 29.55
C VAL A 204 -5.91 18.50 28.32
N LEU A 205 -6.04 17.42 27.53
CA LEU A 205 -6.93 17.40 26.38
C LEU A 205 -8.40 17.12 26.77
N GLY A 206 -8.64 16.51 27.94
CA GLY A 206 -9.98 16.06 28.33
C GLY A 206 -10.57 14.98 27.42
N ARG A 207 -9.77 14.44 26.50
CA ARG A 207 -10.12 13.47 25.46
C ARG A 207 -8.96 12.50 25.25
N VAL A 208 -9.24 11.36 24.64
CA VAL A 208 -8.19 10.41 24.22
C VAL A 208 -7.35 11.04 23.10
N PRO A 209 -6.01 11.09 23.22
CA PRO A 209 -5.15 11.78 22.25
C PRO A 209 -4.90 11.00 20.96
N PHE A 210 -5.64 9.93 20.70
CA PHE A 210 -5.51 9.06 19.54
C PHE A 210 -6.78 9.12 18.72
N VAL A 211 -6.63 9.43 17.43
CA VAL A 211 -7.72 9.45 16.46
C VAL A 211 -7.49 8.32 15.46
N GLU A 212 -8.49 7.47 15.31
CA GLU A 212 -8.46 6.38 14.34
C GLU A 212 -9.06 6.80 13.01
N PHE A 213 -8.37 6.44 11.94
CA PHE A 213 -8.78 6.56 10.55
C PHE A 213 -9.31 5.20 10.11
N ARG A 214 -10.62 5.04 10.15
CA ARG A 214 -11.31 3.79 9.83
C ARG A 214 -11.99 3.93 8.48
N PRO A 215 -11.53 3.21 7.44
CA PRO A 215 -12.17 3.29 6.12
C PRO A 215 -13.55 2.63 6.12
N GLU A 216 -13.73 1.61 6.95
CA GLU A 216 -14.96 0.87 7.09
C GLU A 216 -15.07 0.33 8.53
N ALA A 217 -16.22 0.60 9.16
CA ALA A 217 -16.55 0.06 10.47
C ALA A 217 -17.97 -0.48 10.46
N ASP A 218 -18.19 -1.63 11.11
CA ASP A 218 -19.54 -2.17 11.29
C ASP A 218 -20.28 -1.47 12.45
N SER A 219 -21.55 -1.81 12.64
CA SER A 219 -22.38 -1.25 13.70
C SER A 219 -21.88 -1.55 15.13
N LEU A 220 -20.96 -2.48 15.27
CA LEU A 220 -20.29 -2.82 16.54
C LEU A 220 -18.95 -2.10 16.69
N GLY A 221 -18.59 -1.20 15.75
CA GLY A 221 -17.34 -0.49 15.73
C GLY A 221 -16.12 -1.34 15.34
N ARG A 222 -16.32 -2.58 14.84
CA ARG A 222 -15.23 -3.42 14.37
C ARG A 222 -14.74 -2.93 13.03
N THR A 223 -13.45 -2.78 12.90
CA THR A 223 -12.79 -2.34 11.68
C THR A 223 -12.44 -3.53 10.79
N LEU A 224 -12.53 -3.35 9.48
CA LEU A 224 -12.23 -4.38 8.49
C LEU A 224 -11.08 -3.92 7.59
N SER A 225 -10.12 -4.84 7.40
CA SER A 225 -9.08 -4.65 6.38
C SER A 225 -9.68 -4.73 4.98
N MET A 226 -9.46 -3.71 4.16
CA MET A 226 -9.95 -3.70 2.77
C MET A 226 -9.16 -4.67 1.86
N ILE A 227 -7.98 -5.09 2.27
CA ILE A 227 -7.14 -5.99 1.46
C ILE A 227 -7.32 -7.48 1.79
N ARG A 228 -7.78 -7.82 3.00
CA ARG A 228 -7.95 -9.21 3.42
C ARG A 228 -8.87 -10.04 2.50
N PRO A 229 -10.00 -9.52 2.01
CA PRO A 229 -10.84 -10.23 1.04
C PRO A 229 -10.15 -10.52 -0.29
N LEU A 230 -9.05 -9.82 -0.60
CA LEU A 230 -8.30 -9.97 -1.85
C LEU A 230 -7.23 -11.08 -1.79
N PHE A 231 -6.88 -11.58 -0.60
CA PHE A 231 -5.81 -12.58 -0.44
C PHE A 231 -6.01 -13.86 -1.25
N PRO A 232 -7.21 -14.48 -1.27
CA PRO A 232 -7.43 -15.68 -2.09
C PRO A 232 -7.19 -15.42 -3.58
N MET A 233 -7.59 -14.24 -4.06
CA MET A 233 -7.42 -13.85 -5.45
C MET A 233 -5.95 -13.60 -5.79
N GLN A 234 -5.22 -12.93 -4.90
CA GLN A 234 -3.78 -12.73 -5.05
C GLN A 234 -3.04 -14.07 -5.13
N ARG A 235 -3.35 -15.02 -4.24
CA ARG A 235 -2.76 -16.37 -4.26
C ARG A 235 -3.05 -17.11 -5.57
N ALA A 236 -4.28 -17.00 -6.09
CA ALA A 236 -4.65 -17.61 -7.37
C ALA A 236 -3.84 -17.02 -8.54
N ILE A 237 -3.66 -15.69 -8.55
CA ILE A 237 -2.86 -15.00 -9.57
C ILE A 237 -1.40 -15.47 -9.50
N ASP A 238 -0.80 -15.53 -8.31
CA ASP A 238 0.59 -15.93 -8.14
C ASP A 238 0.81 -17.39 -8.53
N THR A 239 -0.14 -18.28 -8.21
CA THR A 239 -0.12 -19.68 -8.64
C THR A 239 -0.16 -19.78 -10.17
N MET A 240 -1.09 -19.08 -10.83
CA MET A 240 -1.17 -19.11 -12.30
C MET A 240 0.07 -18.49 -12.97
N ARG A 241 0.70 -17.49 -12.35
CA ARG A 241 1.96 -16.94 -12.84
C ARG A 241 3.11 -17.93 -12.67
N PHE A 242 3.16 -18.67 -11.55
CA PHE A 242 4.15 -19.71 -11.35
C PHE A 242 4.00 -20.82 -12.39
N ASP A 243 2.78 -21.30 -12.62
CA ASP A 243 2.49 -22.32 -13.62
C ASP A 243 2.86 -21.84 -15.04
N LEU A 244 2.57 -20.58 -15.38
CA LEU A 244 2.99 -19.98 -16.65
C LEU A 244 4.50 -19.97 -16.81
N LEU A 245 5.25 -19.53 -15.79
CA LEU A 245 6.72 -19.48 -15.82
C LEU A 245 7.30 -20.88 -15.94
N LEU A 246 6.72 -21.83 -15.23
CA LEU A 246 7.10 -23.25 -15.29
C LEU A 246 6.85 -23.82 -16.68
N ALA A 247 5.64 -23.63 -17.23
CA ALA A 247 5.29 -24.08 -18.56
C ALA A 247 6.16 -23.43 -19.65
N ALA A 248 6.48 -22.14 -19.51
CA ALA A 248 7.37 -21.44 -20.44
C ALA A 248 8.80 -22.02 -20.41
N GLN A 249 9.32 -22.38 -19.24
CA GLN A 249 10.64 -22.99 -19.10
C GLN A 249 10.66 -24.39 -19.75
N PHE A 250 9.64 -25.20 -19.52
CA PHE A 250 9.53 -26.52 -20.17
C PHE A 250 9.32 -26.42 -21.69
N SER A 251 8.55 -25.44 -22.16
CA SER A 251 8.37 -25.21 -23.60
C SER A 251 9.65 -24.76 -24.29
N ALA A 252 10.52 -24.03 -23.60
CA ALA A 252 11.83 -23.62 -24.12
C ALA A 252 12.77 -24.81 -24.31
N TYR A 253 12.65 -25.87 -23.51
CA TYR A 253 13.44 -27.09 -23.59
C TYR A 253 12.53 -28.25 -24.03
N ARG A 254 12.22 -28.33 -25.33
CA ARG A 254 11.36 -29.37 -25.90
C ARG A 254 11.84 -30.77 -25.48
N GLN A 255 11.00 -31.51 -24.79
CA GLN A 255 11.27 -32.89 -24.49
C GLN A 255 10.96 -33.74 -25.73
N ARG A 256 11.96 -34.50 -26.15
CA ARG A 256 11.84 -35.43 -27.28
C ARG A 256 11.68 -36.85 -26.75
N VAL A 257 10.67 -37.51 -27.23
CA VAL A 257 10.43 -38.94 -26.95
C VAL A 257 10.99 -39.75 -28.11
N ILE A 258 11.86 -40.67 -27.79
CA ILE A 258 12.49 -41.56 -28.78
C ILE A 258 11.99 -42.97 -28.53
N THR A 259 11.41 -43.58 -29.53
CA THR A 259 10.94 -44.97 -29.49
C THR A 259 11.66 -45.80 -30.51
N GLY A 260 11.81 -47.12 -30.24
CA GLY A 260 12.49 -48.04 -31.17
C GLY A 260 14.00 -47.94 -31.20
N TYR A 261 14.61 -47.13 -30.28
CA TYR A 261 16.06 -46.96 -30.23
C TYR A 261 16.70 -48.17 -29.51
N ASP A 262 17.55 -48.92 -30.25
CA ASP A 262 18.42 -49.92 -29.67
C ASP A 262 19.81 -49.32 -29.43
N PRO A 263 20.26 -49.15 -28.18
CA PRO A 263 21.57 -48.60 -27.89
C PRO A 263 22.74 -49.52 -28.25
N VAL A 264 22.46 -50.79 -28.55
CA VAL A 264 23.50 -51.79 -28.85
C VAL A 264 24.00 -51.60 -30.27
N MET A 265 25.28 -51.35 -30.42
CA MET A 265 25.91 -51.25 -31.74
C MET A 265 26.09 -52.64 -32.36
N ARG A 266 25.76 -52.72 -33.67
CA ARG A 266 25.86 -53.96 -34.48
C ARG A 266 26.79 -53.68 -35.67
N ASP A 267 27.44 -54.74 -36.19
CA ASP A 267 28.20 -54.69 -37.42
C ASP A 267 27.26 -54.72 -38.66
N ALA A 268 27.88 -54.66 -39.86
CA ALA A 268 27.13 -54.71 -41.14
C ALA A 268 26.33 -55.98 -41.33
N ASP A 269 26.65 -57.08 -40.63
CA ASP A 269 26.00 -58.37 -40.69
C ASP A 269 24.95 -58.56 -39.58
N GLY A 270 24.73 -57.53 -38.74
CA GLY A 270 23.76 -57.53 -37.66
C GLY A 270 24.22 -58.11 -36.33
N ASN A 271 25.50 -58.49 -36.20
CA ASN A 271 26.04 -59.07 -34.97
C ASN A 271 26.35 -57.95 -33.94
N VAL A 272 26.19 -58.24 -32.67
CA VAL A 272 26.49 -57.31 -31.56
C VAL A 272 28.00 -57.05 -31.50
N LEU A 273 28.38 -55.77 -31.51
CA LEU A 273 29.72 -55.33 -31.26
C LEU A 273 30.02 -55.35 -29.77
N TRP A 274 30.96 -56.23 -29.37
CA TRP A 274 31.37 -56.35 -27.98
C TRP A 274 32.51 -55.47 -27.63
N ARG A 275 32.49 -54.88 -26.44
CA ARG A 275 33.61 -54.08 -25.91
C ARG A 275 34.81 -55.00 -25.64
N LYS A 276 36.00 -54.59 -26.09
CA LYS A 276 37.24 -55.35 -25.93
C LYS A 276 38.21 -54.60 -25.03
N ASN A 277 38.98 -55.35 -24.27
CA ASN A 277 40.15 -54.86 -23.53
C ASN A 277 41.29 -54.58 -24.50
N PRO A 278 42.38 -53.86 -24.07
CA PRO A 278 43.56 -53.59 -24.89
C PRO A 278 44.28 -54.85 -25.40
N ASP A 279 44.11 -56.00 -24.73
CA ASP A 279 44.66 -57.27 -25.08
C ASP A 279 43.82 -58.07 -26.11
N GLY A 280 42.71 -57.53 -26.55
CA GLY A 280 41.77 -58.12 -27.50
C GLY A 280 40.71 -59.05 -26.87
N SER A 281 40.79 -59.35 -25.59
CA SER A 281 39.74 -60.12 -24.85
C SER A 281 38.47 -59.33 -24.69
N LEU A 282 37.30 -60.04 -24.49
CA LEU A 282 36.05 -59.41 -24.23
C LEU A 282 36.04 -58.72 -22.84
N TYR A 283 35.53 -57.52 -22.79
CA TYR A 283 35.30 -56.85 -21.53
C TYR A 283 34.06 -57.40 -20.86
N LEU A 284 34.21 -57.98 -19.66
CA LEU A 284 33.15 -58.58 -18.87
C LEU A 284 32.72 -57.61 -17.77
N ASP A 285 31.43 -57.61 -17.46
CA ASP A 285 30.88 -56.91 -16.31
C ASP A 285 31.15 -57.66 -14.98
N ASN A 286 30.71 -57.10 -13.87
CA ASN A 286 30.88 -57.67 -12.53
C ASN A 286 30.15 -59.05 -12.36
N SER A 287 29.29 -59.43 -13.29
CA SER A 287 28.59 -60.69 -13.33
C SER A 287 29.19 -61.69 -14.33
N GLY A 288 30.31 -61.35 -14.96
CA GLY A 288 31.00 -62.17 -15.94
C GLY A 288 30.36 -62.20 -17.33
N GLN A 289 29.44 -61.28 -17.65
CA GLN A 289 28.80 -61.15 -18.94
C GLN A 289 29.54 -60.18 -19.86
N PRO A 290 29.67 -60.49 -21.18
CA PRO A 290 30.27 -59.56 -22.12
C PRO A 290 29.46 -58.27 -22.23
N GLN A 291 30.09 -57.09 -22.21
CA GLN A 291 29.42 -55.83 -22.39
C GLN A 291 29.37 -55.42 -23.86
N PRO A 292 28.18 -55.05 -24.38
CA PRO A 292 28.05 -54.55 -25.74
C PRO A 292 28.64 -53.10 -25.83
N VAL A 293 29.10 -52.73 -27.01
CA VAL A 293 29.39 -51.31 -27.33
C VAL A 293 28.05 -50.60 -27.46
N LEU A 294 27.87 -49.58 -26.65
CA LEU A 294 26.66 -48.78 -26.70
C LEU A 294 26.89 -47.55 -27.57
N SER A 295 25.93 -47.27 -28.43
CA SER A 295 25.87 -46.01 -29.16
C SER A 295 25.64 -44.83 -28.20
N ASN A 296 26.41 -43.79 -28.34
CA ASN A 296 26.18 -42.53 -27.59
C ASN A 296 25.49 -41.54 -28.53
N PRO A 297 24.16 -41.31 -28.36
CA PRO A 297 23.41 -40.39 -29.21
C PRO A 297 23.84 -38.91 -29.05
N GLY A 298 24.81 -38.63 -28.21
CA GLY A 298 25.25 -37.30 -27.90
C GLY A 298 24.47 -36.70 -26.71
N ARG A 299 24.85 -35.49 -26.29
CA ARG A 299 24.12 -34.73 -25.28
C ARG A 299 23.17 -33.76 -25.98
N PRO A 300 21.90 -33.65 -25.54
CA PRO A 300 20.99 -32.67 -26.11
C PRO A 300 21.55 -31.26 -25.86
N GLY A 301 21.50 -30.41 -26.88
CA GLY A 301 21.95 -29.02 -26.85
C GLY A 301 21.38 -28.26 -28.02
N VAL A 302 21.33 -26.92 -27.93
CA VAL A 302 20.69 -26.04 -28.92
C VAL A 302 21.32 -26.18 -30.31
N ASP A 303 22.60 -26.56 -30.39
CA ASP A 303 23.45 -26.61 -31.60
C ASP A 303 23.89 -28.03 -31.94
N ARG A 304 23.29 -29.08 -31.36
CA ARG A 304 23.74 -30.45 -31.57
C ARG A 304 22.65 -31.33 -32.18
N MET A 305 23.02 -31.96 -33.28
CA MET A 305 22.16 -32.97 -33.92
C MET A 305 22.32 -34.27 -33.16
N LEU A 306 21.21 -34.86 -32.70
CA LEU A 306 21.19 -36.18 -32.13
C LEU A 306 21.10 -37.20 -33.29
N ALA A 307 22.04 -38.15 -33.33
CA ALA A 307 22.04 -39.23 -34.33
C ALA A 307 21.68 -40.57 -33.67
N PHE A 308 20.66 -41.20 -34.13
CA PHE A 308 20.20 -42.52 -33.63
C PHE A 308 20.36 -43.55 -34.71
N PRO A 309 21.16 -44.59 -34.54
CA PRO A 309 21.22 -45.72 -35.44
C PRO A 309 19.95 -46.60 -35.26
N GLY A 310 19.30 -46.97 -36.35
CA GLY A 310 18.16 -47.90 -36.35
C GLY A 310 17.06 -47.45 -37.32
N ALA A 311 16.62 -48.35 -38.17
CA ALA A 311 15.59 -48.08 -39.18
C ALA A 311 14.21 -47.81 -38.59
N ASP A 312 13.94 -48.31 -37.37
CA ASP A 312 12.65 -48.19 -36.68
C ASP A 312 12.63 -47.05 -35.62
N THR A 313 13.71 -46.27 -35.50
CA THR A 313 13.77 -45.20 -34.54
C THR A 313 12.84 -44.04 -34.96
N LYS A 314 11.88 -43.74 -34.12
CA LYS A 314 10.98 -42.58 -34.30
C LYS A 314 11.24 -41.54 -33.20
N VAL A 315 11.33 -40.32 -33.61
CA VAL A 315 11.48 -39.15 -32.70
C VAL A 315 10.18 -38.37 -32.74
N PHE A 316 9.60 -38.17 -31.57
CA PHE A 316 8.38 -37.39 -31.41
C PHE A 316 8.77 -36.16 -30.57
N ASP A 317 8.42 -34.95 -31.06
CA ASP A 317 8.39 -33.76 -30.25
C ASP A 317 7.04 -33.73 -29.49
N LEU A 318 7.05 -33.52 -28.21
CA LEU A 318 5.82 -33.22 -27.47
C LEU A 318 5.30 -31.84 -27.87
N ASP A 319 3.97 -31.77 -28.03
CA ASP A 319 3.31 -30.52 -28.38
C ASP A 319 3.58 -29.43 -27.33
N GLU A 320 3.70 -28.20 -27.79
CA GLU A 320 3.91 -27.05 -26.92
C GLU A 320 2.64 -26.75 -26.11
N SER A 321 2.80 -26.48 -24.83
CA SER A 321 1.71 -25.96 -24.00
C SER A 321 1.25 -24.60 -24.54
N ASN A 322 -0.06 -24.40 -24.71
CA ASN A 322 -0.59 -23.12 -25.13
C ASN A 322 -0.52 -22.09 -23.98
N LEU A 323 0.56 -21.31 -23.98
CA LEU A 323 0.80 -20.29 -22.94
C LEU A 323 -0.25 -19.17 -22.95
N SER A 324 -0.96 -18.95 -24.05
CA SER A 324 -2.02 -17.92 -24.13
C SER A 324 -3.18 -18.19 -23.18
N ASN A 325 -3.47 -19.47 -22.89
CA ASN A 325 -4.53 -19.83 -21.94
C ASN A 325 -4.20 -19.31 -20.53
N TYR A 326 -2.96 -19.45 -20.08
CA TYR A 326 -2.51 -18.93 -18.77
C TYR A 326 -2.64 -17.41 -18.70
N VAL A 327 -2.22 -16.70 -19.76
CA VAL A 327 -2.35 -15.25 -19.84
C VAL A 327 -3.81 -14.82 -19.75
N THR A 328 -4.71 -15.54 -20.40
CA THR A 328 -6.16 -15.25 -20.38
C THR A 328 -6.73 -15.44 -18.97
N VAL A 329 -6.37 -16.55 -18.28
CA VAL A 329 -6.82 -16.79 -16.91
C VAL A 329 -6.25 -15.73 -15.94
N ILE A 330 -4.98 -15.39 -16.05
CA ILE A 330 -4.37 -14.33 -15.23
C ILE A 330 -5.10 -12.99 -15.44
N LYS A 331 -5.39 -12.60 -16.68
CA LYS A 331 -6.16 -11.39 -16.96
C LYS A 331 -7.54 -11.41 -16.32
N MET A 332 -8.25 -12.54 -16.42
CA MET A 332 -9.56 -12.71 -15.78
C MET A 332 -9.48 -12.55 -14.25
N LEU A 333 -8.50 -13.19 -13.60
CA LEU A 333 -8.30 -13.11 -12.15
C LEU A 333 -7.97 -11.68 -11.72
N VAL A 334 -7.12 -10.96 -12.47
CA VAL A 334 -6.80 -9.55 -12.19
C VAL A 334 -8.02 -8.65 -12.38
N GLN A 335 -8.87 -8.92 -13.38
CA GLN A 335 -10.14 -8.19 -13.55
C GLN A 335 -11.11 -8.43 -12.38
N GLN A 336 -11.18 -9.66 -11.84
CA GLN A 336 -11.98 -9.95 -10.65
C GLN A 336 -11.42 -9.25 -9.41
N LEU A 337 -10.09 -9.27 -9.22
CA LEU A 337 -9.44 -8.52 -8.14
C LEU A 337 -9.73 -7.02 -8.25
N ALA A 338 -9.68 -6.46 -9.46
CA ALA A 338 -10.03 -5.07 -9.75
C ALA A 338 -11.49 -4.75 -9.35
N ALA A 339 -12.43 -5.63 -9.72
CA ALA A 339 -13.85 -5.46 -9.40
C ALA A 339 -14.11 -5.50 -7.88
N ILE A 340 -13.50 -6.45 -7.15
CA ILE A 340 -13.66 -6.57 -5.69
C ILE A 340 -13.05 -5.36 -4.98
N SER A 341 -11.89 -4.87 -5.44
CA SER A 341 -11.21 -3.72 -4.85
C SER A 341 -11.76 -2.36 -5.30
N GLN A 342 -12.75 -2.32 -6.19
CA GLN A 342 -13.32 -1.10 -6.79
C GLN A 342 -12.27 -0.23 -7.52
N VAL A 343 -11.14 -0.82 -7.91
CA VAL A 343 -10.10 -0.16 -8.68
C VAL A 343 -10.21 -0.55 -10.14
N PRO A 344 -10.21 0.41 -11.08
CA PRO A 344 -10.31 0.10 -12.49
C PRO A 344 -9.22 -0.88 -12.96
N PRO A 345 -9.55 -1.92 -13.76
CA PRO A 345 -8.59 -2.96 -14.14
C PRO A 345 -7.40 -2.43 -14.96
N GLN A 346 -7.55 -1.30 -15.66
CA GLN A 346 -6.46 -0.66 -16.39
C GLN A 346 -5.31 -0.19 -15.48
N TYR A 347 -5.59 0.14 -14.21
CA TYR A 347 -4.54 0.48 -13.23
C TYR A 347 -3.71 -0.74 -12.82
N LEU A 348 -4.31 -1.92 -12.90
CA LEU A 348 -3.67 -3.18 -12.52
C LEU A 348 -2.96 -3.82 -13.72
N LEU A 349 -3.60 -3.83 -14.89
CA LEU A 349 -3.07 -4.46 -16.11
C LEU A 349 -2.11 -3.56 -16.90
N GLY A 350 -2.14 -2.24 -16.67
CA GLY A 350 -1.37 -1.28 -17.46
C GLY A 350 -1.85 -1.14 -18.92
N ASP A 351 -3.01 -1.71 -19.28
CA ASP A 351 -3.54 -1.76 -20.64
C ASP A 351 -4.48 -0.58 -20.85
N MET A 352 -3.91 0.60 -21.16
CA MET A 352 -4.65 1.84 -21.41
C MET A 352 -4.89 2.11 -22.91
N ALA A 353 -4.50 1.20 -23.79
CA ALA A 353 -4.64 1.39 -25.23
C ALA A 353 -6.13 1.26 -25.66
N ASN A 354 -6.62 2.27 -26.41
CA ASN A 354 -7.92 2.28 -27.07
C ASN A 354 -9.20 2.48 -26.21
N LEU A 355 -9.10 3.07 -25.03
CA LEU A 355 -10.29 3.51 -24.29
C LEU A 355 -10.72 4.90 -24.80
N SER A 356 -12.02 5.05 -25.13
CA SER A 356 -12.59 6.38 -25.35
C SER A 356 -12.63 7.16 -24.03
N GLY A 357 -12.63 8.51 -24.09
CA GLY A 357 -12.72 9.35 -22.88
C GLY A 357 -13.94 9.00 -22.01
N ASP A 358 -15.08 8.69 -22.63
CA ASP A 358 -16.31 8.31 -21.91
C ASP A 358 -16.19 6.94 -21.24
N ALA A 359 -15.55 5.97 -21.90
CA ALA A 359 -15.29 4.65 -21.33
C ALA A 359 -14.31 4.73 -20.14
N LEU A 360 -13.30 5.60 -20.24
CA LEU A 360 -12.38 5.85 -19.13
C LEU A 360 -13.10 6.50 -17.95
N ALA A 361 -13.93 7.52 -18.19
CA ALA A 361 -14.72 8.18 -17.15
C ALA A 361 -15.69 7.20 -16.47
N ALA A 362 -16.36 6.34 -17.24
CA ALA A 362 -17.24 5.31 -16.67
C ALA A 362 -16.47 4.29 -15.83
N ALA A 363 -15.29 3.86 -16.28
CA ALA A 363 -14.43 2.94 -15.52
C ALA A 363 -13.90 3.57 -14.22
N GLU A 364 -13.68 4.88 -14.21
CA GLU A 364 -13.20 5.60 -13.04
C GLU A 364 -14.30 5.93 -12.00
N SER A 365 -15.57 5.82 -12.37
CA SER A 365 -16.69 6.19 -11.48
C SER A 365 -16.73 5.37 -10.18
N THR A 366 -16.40 4.08 -10.23
CA THR A 366 -16.31 3.21 -9.04
C THR A 366 -15.20 3.63 -8.08
N LEU A 367 -14.01 3.93 -8.61
CA LEU A 367 -12.91 4.43 -7.80
C LEU A 367 -13.21 5.82 -7.22
N ALA A 368 -13.88 6.68 -8.00
CA ALA A 368 -14.29 7.99 -7.52
C ALA A 368 -15.31 7.88 -6.35
N SER A 369 -16.26 6.95 -6.44
CA SER A 369 -17.19 6.68 -5.34
C SER A 369 -16.46 6.19 -4.09
N LEU A 370 -15.57 5.19 -4.21
CA LEU A 370 -14.75 4.71 -3.10
C LEU A 370 -13.94 5.86 -2.47
N VAL A 371 -13.29 6.69 -3.29
CA VAL A 371 -12.50 7.83 -2.79
C VAL A 371 -13.38 8.84 -2.08
N ASN A 372 -14.61 9.07 -2.54
CA ASN A 372 -15.54 9.99 -1.87
C ASN A 372 -15.99 9.44 -0.50
N ASP A 373 -16.31 8.15 -0.41
CA ASP A 373 -16.63 7.51 0.87
C ASP A 373 -15.46 7.63 1.86
N LEU A 374 -14.24 7.33 1.40
CA LEU A 374 -13.04 7.50 2.21
C LEU A 374 -12.78 8.97 2.61
N LYS A 375 -13.14 9.95 1.77
CA LYS A 375 -13.04 11.37 2.12
C LYS A 375 -13.98 11.76 3.26
N TYR A 376 -15.17 11.17 3.35
CA TYR A 376 -16.07 11.40 4.48
C TYR A 376 -15.50 10.83 5.78
N GLU A 377 -15.09 9.57 5.77
CA GLU A 377 -14.57 8.88 6.96
C GLU A 377 -13.26 9.52 7.46
N PHE A 378 -12.30 9.70 6.56
CA PHE A 378 -11.03 10.31 6.93
C PHE A 378 -11.12 11.82 7.17
N GLY A 379 -12.13 12.48 6.58
CA GLY A 379 -12.44 13.87 6.87
C GLY A 379 -12.84 14.05 8.32
N ALA A 380 -13.80 13.27 8.79
CA ALA A 380 -14.23 13.28 10.19
C ALA A 380 -13.07 13.00 11.16
N ALA A 381 -12.17 12.08 10.80
CA ALA A 381 -10.97 11.81 11.60
C ALA A 381 -10.02 13.03 11.64
N TRP A 382 -9.77 13.70 10.51
CA TRP A 382 -8.96 14.92 10.50
C TRP A 382 -9.61 16.08 11.27
N GLU A 383 -10.93 16.22 11.21
CA GLU A 383 -11.66 17.22 11.99
C GLU A 383 -11.47 17.00 13.49
N GLU A 384 -11.49 15.76 13.97
CA GLU A 384 -11.19 15.45 15.36
C GLU A 384 -9.70 15.71 15.69
N VAL A 385 -8.75 15.40 14.79
CA VAL A 385 -7.34 15.74 14.96
C VAL A 385 -7.15 17.25 15.12
N ILE A 386 -7.84 18.07 14.31
CA ILE A 386 -7.75 19.53 14.40
C ILE A 386 -8.38 20.04 15.69
N ARG A 387 -9.51 19.44 16.12
CA ARG A 387 -10.15 19.77 17.41
C ARG A 387 -9.20 19.48 18.58
N LEU A 388 -8.57 18.33 18.62
CA LEU A 388 -7.57 17.99 19.63
C LEU A 388 -6.34 18.92 19.57
N ALA A 389 -5.94 19.34 18.37
CA ALA A 389 -4.83 20.25 18.19
C ALA A 389 -5.15 21.66 18.71
N ASP A 390 -6.39 22.12 18.57
CA ASP A 390 -6.86 23.37 19.16
C ASP A 390 -6.81 23.32 20.69
N ILE A 391 -7.38 22.28 21.29
CA ILE A 391 -7.32 22.07 22.75
C ILE A 391 -5.86 22.00 23.23
N ALA A 392 -5.00 21.26 22.52
CA ALA A 392 -3.58 21.17 22.84
C ALA A 392 -2.84 22.53 22.77
N SER A 393 -3.37 23.47 22.00
CA SER A 393 -2.87 24.85 21.88
C SER A 393 -3.45 25.79 22.94
N GLY A 394 -4.43 25.35 23.72
CA GLY A 394 -5.12 26.12 24.78
C GLY A 394 -6.46 26.70 24.32
N GLY A 395 -7.01 26.27 23.19
CA GLY A 395 -8.38 26.54 22.77
C GLY A 395 -9.40 25.65 23.46
N THR A 396 -10.67 25.88 23.22
CA THR A 396 -11.80 25.11 23.80
C THR A 396 -12.17 23.86 23.00
N GLY A 397 -11.74 23.79 21.73
CA GLY A 397 -12.15 22.73 20.80
C GLY A 397 -13.60 22.86 20.32
N GLU A 398 -14.35 23.85 20.81
CA GLU A 398 -15.77 24.04 20.45
C GLU A 398 -15.97 24.91 19.18
N SER A 399 -15.00 25.79 18.90
CA SER A 399 -15.10 26.78 17.81
C SER A 399 -14.75 26.22 16.43
N LEU A 400 -14.39 24.93 16.32
CA LEU A 400 -13.93 24.32 15.09
C LEU A 400 -14.98 23.34 14.55
N ALA A 401 -16.09 23.88 14.03
CA ALA A 401 -16.83 23.19 12.96
C ALA A 401 -15.94 23.25 11.70
N SER A 402 -14.85 22.48 11.68
CA SER A 402 -13.90 22.50 10.58
C SER A 402 -14.31 21.48 9.53
N GLU A 403 -14.47 21.93 8.33
CA GLU A 403 -14.65 21.08 7.16
C GLU A 403 -13.28 20.87 6.49
N VAL A 404 -12.93 19.63 6.20
CA VAL A 404 -11.73 19.31 5.45
C VAL A 404 -11.92 19.63 3.98
N VAL A 405 -11.04 20.45 3.44
CA VAL A 405 -11.01 20.74 2.00
C VAL A 405 -10.09 19.73 1.33
N TRP A 406 -10.71 18.80 0.63
CA TRP A 406 -9.99 17.81 -0.14
C TRP A 406 -9.52 18.36 -1.48
N GLY A 407 -8.31 18.02 -1.88
CA GLY A 407 -7.81 18.31 -3.22
C GLY A 407 -8.59 17.51 -4.28
N ASP A 408 -8.69 18.12 -5.46
CA ASP A 408 -9.25 17.43 -6.63
C ASP A 408 -8.26 16.35 -7.07
N GLY A 409 -8.65 15.09 -6.90
CA GLY A 409 -7.86 13.91 -7.31
C GLY A 409 -8.12 13.49 -8.74
N GLU A 410 -9.03 14.16 -9.46
CA GLU A 410 -9.37 13.82 -10.83
C GLU A 410 -8.44 14.54 -11.83
N ALA A 411 -8.01 13.84 -12.85
CA ALA A 411 -7.24 14.40 -13.95
C ALA A 411 -8.17 15.16 -14.91
N LYS A 412 -8.62 16.36 -14.50
CA LYS A 412 -9.36 17.26 -15.39
C LYS A 412 -8.38 18.03 -16.27
N SER A 413 -8.73 18.25 -17.54
CA SER A 413 -7.91 19.11 -18.38
C SER A 413 -7.95 20.55 -17.83
N PHE A 414 -6.79 21.22 -17.76
CA PHE A 414 -6.71 22.58 -17.26
C PHE A 414 -7.67 23.53 -17.98
N ALA A 415 -7.89 23.31 -19.29
CA ALA A 415 -8.82 24.09 -20.09
C ALA A 415 -10.28 23.95 -19.60
N GLN A 416 -10.72 22.74 -19.24
CA GLN A 416 -12.08 22.50 -18.72
C GLN A 416 -12.27 23.18 -17.35
N ILE A 417 -11.25 23.20 -16.51
CA ILE A 417 -11.28 23.85 -15.20
C ILE A 417 -11.37 25.36 -15.36
N VAL A 418 -10.55 25.95 -16.24
CA VAL A 418 -10.57 27.39 -16.51
C VAL A 418 -11.93 27.81 -17.09
N ASP A 419 -12.47 27.05 -18.05
CA ASP A 419 -13.80 27.33 -18.64
C ASP A 419 -14.91 27.27 -17.58
N GLY A 420 -14.89 26.28 -16.69
CA GLY A 420 -15.81 26.17 -15.55
C GLY A 420 -15.70 27.37 -14.60
N ILE A 421 -14.49 27.76 -14.22
CA ILE A 421 -14.23 28.90 -13.33
C ILE A 421 -14.72 30.21 -13.95
N VAL A 422 -14.43 30.43 -15.22
CA VAL A 422 -14.89 31.64 -15.93
C VAL A 422 -16.42 31.74 -15.92
N LYS A 423 -17.12 30.63 -16.23
CA LYS A 423 -18.58 30.56 -16.20
C LYS A 423 -19.16 30.81 -14.82
N LEU A 424 -18.55 30.24 -13.76
CA LEU A 424 -18.97 30.48 -12.39
C LEU A 424 -18.82 31.95 -11.99
N ILE A 425 -17.70 32.59 -12.33
CA ILE A 425 -17.48 34.01 -12.06
C ILE A 425 -18.48 34.89 -12.82
N GLN A 426 -18.83 34.54 -14.08
CA GLN A 426 -19.81 35.27 -14.87
C GLN A 426 -21.22 35.27 -14.26
N VAL A 427 -21.61 34.18 -13.58
CA VAL A 427 -22.92 34.10 -12.89
C VAL A 427 -22.87 34.69 -11.46
N GLY A 428 -21.80 35.35 -11.06
CA GLY A 428 -21.68 36.03 -9.78
C GLY A 428 -21.12 35.16 -8.64
N PHE A 429 -20.55 34.00 -8.94
CA PHE A 429 -19.92 33.16 -7.91
C PHE A 429 -18.67 33.87 -7.34
N PRO A 430 -18.44 33.85 -6.00
CA PRO A 430 -17.33 34.56 -5.37
C PRO A 430 -15.97 34.14 -5.96
N ARG A 431 -15.18 35.11 -6.42
CA ARG A 431 -13.87 34.85 -7.07
C ARG A 431 -12.93 34.01 -6.21
N ARG A 432 -12.90 34.28 -4.89
CA ARG A 432 -12.08 33.51 -3.95
C ARG A 432 -12.45 32.04 -3.92
N ALA A 433 -13.75 31.74 -3.92
CA ALA A 433 -14.23 30.36 -3.95
C ALA A 433 -13.93 29.71 -5.31
N ALA A 434 -14.09 30.42 -6.40
CA ALA A 434 -13.77 29.96 -7.75
C ALA A 434 -12.28 29.62 -7.92
N PHE A 435 -11.38 30.45 -7.42
CA PHE A 435 -9.94 30.21 -7.44
C PHE A 435 -9.53 29.02 -6.56
N GLY A 436 -10.28 28.75 -5.48
CA GLY A 436 -10.08 27.55 -4.67
C GLY A 436 -10.37 26.22 -5.42
N MET A 437 -11.08 26.27 -6.56
CA MET A 437 -11.36 25.09 -7.40
C MET A 437 -10.21 24.77 -8.38
N ILE A 438 -9.17 25.61 -8.46
CA ILE A 438 -7.99 25.34 -9.29
C ILE A 438 -7.18 24.22 -8.64
N PRO A 439 -6.86 23.11 -9.34
CA PRO A 439 -6.05 22.02 -8.80
C PRO A 439 -4.70 22.51 -8.26
N GLY A 440 -4.40 22.17 -7.02
CA GLY A 440 -3.17 22.61 -6.34
C GLY A 440 -3.21 24.04 -5.80
N ALA A 441 -4.38 24.70 -5.84
CA ALA A 441 -4.62 25.97 -5.15
C ALA A 441 -4.82 25.69 -3.65
N THR A 442 -3.78 25.86 -2.86
CA THR A 442 -3.92 25.90 -1.40
C THR A 442 -4.51 27.24 -0.99
N GLN A 443 -5.15 27.30 0.17
CA GLN A 443 -5.76 28.51 0.70
C GLN A 443 -4.79 29.70 0.74
N VAL A 444 -3.52 29.45 1.11
CA VAL A 444 -2.45 30.46 1.10
C VAL A 444 -2.19 31.01 -0.30
N LYS A 445 -2.24 30.16 -1.33
CA LYS A 445 -2.08 30.60 -2.71
C LYS A 445 -3.27 31.43 -3.17
N VAL A 446 -4.49 31.00 -2.85
CA VAL A 446 -5.71 31.74 -3.18
C VAL A 446 -5.70 33.12 -2.55
N ASP A 447 -5.32 33.21 -1.27
CA ASP A 447 -5.18 34.51 -0.57
C ASP A 447 -4.11 35.37 -1.21
N SER A 448 -2.97 34.80 -1.58
CA SER A 448 -1.92 35.54 -2.28
C SER A 448 -2.39 36.03 -3.66
N TRP A 449 -3.12 35.23 -4.42
CA TRP A 449 -3.66 35.62 -5.72
C TRP A 449 -4.73 36.71 -5.59
N MET A 450 -5.58 36.64 -4.57
CA MET A 450 -6.57 37.67 -4.28
C MET A 450 -5.91 38.99 -3.90
N GLN A 451 -4.82 38.93 -3.13
CA GLN A 451 -4.05 40.11 -2.75
C GLN A 451 -3.33 40.73 -3.96
N MET A 452 -2.69 39.90 -4.81
CA MET A 452 -2.09 40.35 -6.06
C MET A 452 -3.13 41.02 -6.97
N ALA A 453 -4.33 40.45 -7.11
CA ALA A 453 -5.39 41.06 -7.91
C ALA A 453 -5.90 42.40 -7.33
N GLN A 454 -5.89 42.56 -5.99
CA GLN A 454 -6.20 43.84 -5.34
C GLN A 454 -5.09 44.88 -5.57
N ASP A 455 -3.83 44.46 -5.45
CA ASP A 455 -2.66 45.33 -5.66
C ASP A 455 -2.57 45.78 -7.14
N GLU A 456 -2.86 44.87 -8.09
CA GLU A 456 -2.95 45.22 -9.51
C GLU A 456 -4.10 46.20 -9.79
N ALA A 457 -5.28 45.99 -9.21
CA ALA A 457 -6.42 46.90 -9.34
C ALA A 457 -6.17 48.29 -8.71
N ALA A 458 -5.33 48.35 -7.67
CA ALA A 458 -4.95 49.56 -6.99
C ALA A 458 -3.79 50.32 -7.69
N SER A 459 -3.10 49.68 -8.62
CA SER A 459 -1.95 50.26 -9.34
C SER A 459 -2.39 51.13 -10.52
N PRO A 460 -2.06 52.43 -10.57
CA PRO A 460 -2.49 53.31 -11.66
C PRO A 460 -1.81 53.01 -13.02
N TYR A 461 -0.88 52.09 -13.09
CA TYR A 461 -0.13 51.79 -14.31
C TYR A 461 -0.88 50.91 -15.35
N VAL A 462 -1.93 50.20 -14.95
CA VAL A 462 -2.68 49.32 -15.87
C VAL A 462 -3.63 50.11 -16.77
N TYR A 463 -4.05 51.31 -16.36
CA TYR A 463 -4.97 52.14 -17.13
C TYR A 463 -4.34 52.84 -18.36
N ASN A 464 -2.99 52.91 -18.43
CA ASN A 464 -2.31 53.55 -19.55
C ASN A 464 -1.92 52.67 -20.72
N LEU A 465 -1.97 51.33 -20.59
CA LEU A 465 -1.61 50.44 -21.67
C LEU A 465 -2.78 50.16 -22.63
N GLU A 466 -4.01 50.25 -22.18
CA GLU A 466 -5.19 50.13 -23.07
C GLU A 466 -5.46 51.38 -23.90
N ASN A 467 -5.03 52.58 -23.45
CA ASN A 467 -5.22 53.82 -24.16
C ASN A 467 -4.07 54.22 -25.10
N THR A 468 -2.92 53.52 -25.07
CA THR A 468 -1.79 53.79 -25.96
C THR A 468 -1.76 52.93 -27.22
N VAL A 469 -2.63 51.96 -27.33
CA VAL A 469 -2.72 51.07 -28.54
C VAL A 469 -3.80 51.58 -29.52
N GLY A 470 -4.58 52.60 -29.17
CA GLY A 470 -5.69 53.15 -29.96
C GLY A 470 -5.38 54.33 -30.85
N ASP A 471 -4.21 55.02 -30.74
CA ASP A 471 -3.96 56.32 -31.39
C ASP A 471 -2.92 56.31 -32.53
N ASP A 472 -2.37 55.16 -32.90
CA ASP A 472 -1.42 55.04 -34.04
C ASP A 472 -2.00 54.36 -35.28
N ALA A 473 -3.33 54.47 -35.52
CA ALA A 473 -3.97 54.05 -36.75
C ALA A 473 -4.95 55.12 -37.24
N ALA A 474 -4.38 56.29 -37.69
CA ALA A 474 -5.05 57.23 -38.56
C ALA A 474 -4.06 57.74 -39.63
#